data_45fa777663df817f8bf1af6de6fd4139
#
_entry.id   45fa777663df817f8bf1af6de6fd4139
#
_cell.length_a   1.000
_cell.length_b   1.000
_cell.length_c   1.000
_cell.angle_alpha   90.00
_cell.angle_beta   90.00
_cell.angle_gamma   90.00
#
_symmetry.space_group_name_H-M   'P 1'
#
loop_
_entity.id
_entity.type
_entity.pdbx_description
1 polymer ?
#
loop_
_entity_poly.entity_id
_entity_poly.type
_entity_poly.pdbx_seq_one_letter_code
_entity_poly.pdbx_strand_id
1 'polypeptide(L)'
;MENSKDENIAFIDGQNLYMGTAKKEVNPWEVDLARFRVYLGQKYHVSKAYYFLGFVQDTNQDLYEEIQKAGFLLIFREHNPAMVGKKKGNVDSDITFHVMKKMYKKEDFENVILVSGDGDYKLLVDFLIEEKRFAKILFPDRNRASSLYKKLGAPYFDSLDTPDIKAKITAMKKAP
;
A
#
# COMPACT_ATOMS: atom_id res chain seq x y z
N MET A 1 5.47 -8.31 31.27
CA MET A 1 4.90 -7.31 30.33
C MET A 1 5.91 -7.16 29.21
N GLU A 2 5.66 -7.86 28.10
CA GLU A 2 6.44 -7.63 26.89
C GLU A 2 6.20 -6.20 26.45
N ASN A 3 7.28 -5.41 26.34
CA ASN A 3 7.25 -4.12 25.67
C ASN A 3 6.66 -4.36 24.28
N SER A 4 5.46 -3.85 24.00
CA SER A 4 4.97 -3.71 22.65
C SER A 4 6.03 -2.89 21.92
N LYS A 5 6.86 -3.56 21.11
CA LYS A 5 7.70 -2.85 20.15
C LYS A 5 6.76 -2.00 19.32
N ASP A 6 7.11 -0.74 19.19
CA ASP A 6 6.43 0.23 18.37
C ASP A 6 6.15 -0.38 16.99
N GLU A 7 4.90 -0.78 16.75
CA GLU A 7 4.48 -1.51 15.56
C GLU A 7 3.80 -0.55 14.57
N ASN A 8 4.30 -0.53 13.36
CA ASN A 8 3.71 0.25 12.27
C ASN A 8 2.55 -0.50 11.61
N ILE A 9 1.67 0.25 10.97
CA ILE A 9 0.61 -0.29 10.11
C ILE A 9 0.80 0.21 8.69
N ALA A 10 0.48 -0.64 7.71
CA ALA A 10 0.61 -0.30 6.30
C ALA A 10 -0.75 -0.26 5.60
N PHE A 11 -0.89 0.69 4.68
CA PHE A 11 -2.03 0.84 3.79
C PHE A 11 -1.56 0.75 2.34
N ILE A 12 -2.06 -0.24 1.63
CA ILE A 12 -1.66 -0.52 0.25
C ILE A 12 -2.78 -0.13 -0.69
N ASP A 13 -2.52 0.84 -1.56
CA ASP A 13 -3.36 1.11 -2.73
C ASP A 13 -3.08 0.04 -3.78
N GLY A 14 -3.94 -0.99 -3.83
CA GLY A 14 -3.72 -2.16 -4.67
C GLY A 14 -3.71 -1.83 -6.16
N GLN A 15 -4.54 -0.89 -6.60
CA GLN A 15 -4.57 -0.46 -8.00
C GLN A 15 -3.28 0.30 -8.36
N ASN A 16 -2.84 1.21 -7.50
CA ASN A 16 -1.62 1.97 -7.74
C ASN A 16 -0.39 1.04 -7.74
N LEU A 17 -0.33 0.06 -6.83
CA LEU A 17 0.71 -0.96 -6.82
C LEU A 17 0.72 -1.75 -8.14
N TYR A 18 -0.42 -2.27 -8.59
CA TYR A 18 -0.54 -3.03 -9.82
C TYR A 18 -0.13 -2.21 -11.05
N MET A 19 -0.59 -0.96 -11.14
CA MET A 19 -0.26 -0.06 -12.25
C MET A 19 1.21 0.34 -12.30
N GLY A 20 1.86 0.44 -11.15
CA GLY A 20 3.29 0.78 -11.04
C GLY A 20 4.23 -0.43 -11.16
N THR A 21 3.71 -1.65 -11.19
CA THR A 21 4.51 -2.88 -11.25
C THR A 21 4.12 -3.77 -12.43
N ALA A 22 3.10 -4.61 -12.30
CA ALA A 22 2.72 -5.60 -13.32
C ALA A 22 2.14 -4.97 -14.59
N LYS A 23 1.45 -3.83 -14.47
CA LYS A 23 0.79 -3.15 -15.58
C LYS A 23 1.59 -1.97 -16.16
N LYS A 24 2.81 -1.73 -15.70
CA LYS A 24 3.62 -0.65 -16.27
C LYS A 24 4.06 -0.99 -17.71
N GLU A 25 4.15 0.04 -18.55
CA GLU A 25 4.43 -0.12 -19.97
C GLU A 25 5.85 -0.59 -20.27
N VAL A 26 6.81 -0.12 -19.45
CA VAL A 26 8.23 -0.42 -19.64
C VAL A 26 8.74 -1.26 -18.48
N ASN A 27 9.33 -2.41 -18.80
CA ASN A 27 9.89 -3.35 -17.83
C ASN A 27 8.90 -3.74 -16.71
N PRO A 28 7.71 -4.28 -17.05
CA PRO A 28 6.76 -4.76 -16.05
C PRO A 28 7.38 -5.88 -15.21
N TRP A 29 6.95 -5.96 -13.94
CA TRP A 29 7.40 -6.98 -13.02
C TRP A 29 6.31 -7.28 -11.99
N GLU A 30 6.30 -8.51 -11.47
CA GLU A 30 5.27 -8.95 -10.54
C GLU A 30 5.80 -8.93 -9.11
N VAL A 31 4.99 -8.39 -8.21
CA VAL A 31 5.22 -8.44 -6.78
C VAL A 31 4.75 -9.79 -6.26
N ASP A 32 5.64 -10.53 -5.62
CA ASP A 32 5.26 -11.67 -4.79
C ASP A 32 4.69 -11.14 -3.48
N LEU A 33 3.40 -11.29 -3.29
CA LEU A 33 2.67 -10.71 -2.15
C LEU A 33 3.15 -11.28 -0.81
N ALA A 34 3.48 -12.55 -0.75
CA ALA A 34 3.99 -13.17 0.47
C ALA A 34 5.37 -12.58 0.85
N ARG A 35 6.27 -12.45 -0.12
CA ARG A 35 7.57 -11.81 0.08
C ARG A 35 7.43 -10.34 0.45
N PHE A 36 6.52 -9.64 -0.20
CA PHE A 36 6.25 -8.23 0.10
C PHE A 36 5.72 -8.05 1.52
N ARG A 37 4.80 -8.92 1.97
CA ARG A 37 4.30 -8.88 3.35
C ARG A 37 5.41 -9.12 4.37
N VAL A 38 6.30 -10.09 4.11
CA VAL A 38 7.47 -10.36 4.94
C VAL A 38 8.43 -9.15 4.95
N TYR A 39 8.68 -8.57 3.78
CA TYR A 39 9.53 -7.39 3.65
C TYR A 39 9.01 -6.19 4.47
N LEU A 40 7.71 -5.92 4.41
CA LEU A 40 7.08 -4.88 5.22
C LEU A 40 7.28 -5.13 6.72
N GLY A 41 7.13 -6.38 7.17
CA GLY A 41 7.36 -6.75 8.56
C GLY A 41 8.80 -6.57 9.00
N GLN A 42 9.74 -7.09 8.21
CA GLN A 42 11.17 -7.09 8.58
C GLN A 42 11.81 -5.70 8.47
N LYS A 43 11.49 -4.95 7.42
CA LYS A 43 12.14 -3.66 7.13
C LYS A 43 11.51 -2.51 7.89
N TYR A 44 10.19 -2.52 8.03
CA TYR A 44 9.43 -1.39 8.56
C TYR A 44 8.62 -1.73 9.81
N HIS A 45 8.81 -2.90 10.40
CA HIS A 45 8.10 -3.34 11.60
C HIS A 45 6.57 -3.28 11.47
N VAL A 46 6.06 -3.64 10.28
CA VAL A 46 4.62 -3.63 10.01
C VAL A 46 3.95 -4.87 10.62
N SER A 47 3.09 -4.66 11.62
CA SER A 47 2.28 -5.73 12.22
C SER A 47 1.03 -6.03 11.41
N LYS A 48 0.31 -5.00 10.95
CA LYS A 48 -0.92 -5.10 10.16
C LYS A 48 -0.77 -4.37 8.84
N ALA A 49 -1.11 -5.04 7.75
CA ALA A 49 -1.07 -4.47 6.40
C ALA A 49 -2.45 -4.59 5.75
N TYR A 50 -3.05 -3.46 5.42
CA TYR A 50 -4.37 -3.34 4.80
C TYR A 50 -4.22 -3.17 3.30
N TYR A 51 -4.81 -4.08 2.53
CA TYR A 51 -4.75 -4.06 1.07
C TYR A 51 -6.10 -3.62 0.51
N PHE A 52 -6.13 -2.42 -0.08
CA PHE A 52 -7.35 -1.81 -0.61
C PHE A 52 -7.51 -2.11 -2.08
N LEU A 53 -8.67 -2.60 -2.43
CA LEU A 53 -9.14 -2.79 -3.79
C LEU A 53 -10.42 -2.00 -4.02
N GLY A 54 -10.73 -1.77 -5.29
CA GLY A 54 -11.99 -1.20 -5.70
C GLY A 54 -13.17 -2.17 -5.44
N PHE A 55 -14.07 -2.29 -6.40
CA PHE A 55 -15.22 -3.18 -6.25
C PHE A 55 -14.84 -4.65 -6.39
N VAL A 56 -15.55 -5.50 -5.66
CA VAL A 56 -15.44 -6.95 -5.81
C VAL A 56 -15.77 -7.38 -7.24
N GLN A 57 -14.96 -8.23 -7.82
CA GLN A 57 -15.16 -8.84 -9.13
C GLN A 57 -15.04 -10.36 -9.01
N ASP A 58 -16.07 -11.09 -9.42
CA ASP A 58 -16.09 -12.55 -9.30
C ASP A 58 -14.95 -13.25 -10.04
N THR A 59 -14.42 -12.61 -11.09
CA THR A 59 -13.29 -13.10 -11.88
C THR A 59 -11.93 -13.02 -11.16
N ASN A 60 -11.84 -12.34 -10.03
CA ASN A 60 -10.60 -12.08 -9.30
C ASN A 60 -10.46 -12.86 -7.99
N GLN A 61 -11.21 -13.95 -7.81
CA GLN A 61 -11.21 -14.72 -6.56
C GLN A 61 -9.80 -15.25 -6.21
N ASP A 62 -9.05 -15.74 -7.19
CA ASP A 62 -7.69 -16.24 -6.98
C ASP A 62 -6.76 -15.15 -6.43
N LEU A 63 -6.87 -13.92 -6.95
CA LEU A 63 -6.13 -12.77 -6.45
C LEU A 63 -6.49 -12.45 -4.99
N TYR A 64 -7.78 -12.49 -4.66
CA TYR A 64 -8.23 -12.19 -3.29
C TYR A 64 -7.71 -13.23 -2.30
N GLU A 65 -7.74 -14.50 -2.68
CA GLU A 65 -7.16 -15.56 -1.86
C GLU A 65 -5.65 -15.40 -1.71
N GLU A 66 -4.93 -15.04 -2.77
CA GLU A 66 -3.49 -14.81 -2.72
C GLU A 66 -3.14 -13.66 -1.75
N ILE A 67 -3.86 -12.53 -1.82
CA ILE A 67 -3.68 -11.40 -0.91
C ILE A 67 -3.89 -11.83 0.56
N GLN A 68 -4.97 -12.57 0.82
CA GLN A 68 -5.29 -13.03 2.18
C GLN A 68 -4.27 -14.08 2.69
N LYS A 69 -3.88 -15.03 1.86
CA LYS A 69 -2.87 -16.07 2.18
C LYS A 69 -1.49 -15.43 2.46
N ALA A 70 -1.18 -14.33 1.80
CA ALA A 70 0.04 -13.57 2.07
C ALA A 70 0.02 -12.83 3.41
N GLY A 71 -1.12 -12.73 4.08
CA GLY A 71 -1.28 -12.10 5.40
C GLY A 71 -1.64 -10.62 5.35
N PHE A 72 -2.26 -10.16 4.25
CA PHE A 72 -2.88 -8.85 4.17
C PHE A 72 -4.34 -8.89 4.61
N LEU A 73 -4.78 -7.80 5.23
CA LEU A 73 -6.19 -7.55 5.52
C LEU A 73 -6.81 -6.89 4.29
N LEU A 74 -7.61 -7.66 3.55
CA LEU A 74 -8.22 -7.20 2.31
C LEU A 74 -9.43 -6.32 2.60
N ILE A 75 -9.46 -5.13 2.03
CA ILE A 75 -10.54 -4.15 2.14
C ILE A 75 -11.06 -3.83 0.74
N PHE A 76 -12.35 -4.02 0.54
CA PHE A 76 -13.04 -3.60 -0.68
C PHE A 76 -13.76 -2.29 -0.46
N ARG A 77 -13.87 -1.50 -1.53
CA ARG A 77 -14.74 -0.35 -1.53
C ARG A 77 -16.20 -0.79 -1.51
N GLU A 78 -16.99 -0.22 -0.63
CA GLU A 78 -18.45 -0.37 -0.66
C GLU A 78 -19.02 0.29 -1.91
N HIS A 79 -19.99 -0.37 -2.56
CA HIS A 79 -20.66 0.16 -3.73
C HIS A 79 -22.17 -0.09 -3.68
N ASN A 80 -22.90 0.84 -4.30
CA ASN A 80 -24.30 0.64 -4.62
C ASN A 80 -24.38 -0.07 -5.97
N PRO A 81 -25.17 -1.15 -6.14
CA PRO A 81 -25.37 -1.84 -7.42
C PRO A 81 -25.74 -0.91 -8.58
N ALA A 82 -26.40 0.21 -8.32
CA ALA A 82 -26.73 1.23 -9.33
C ALA A 82 -25.50 2.00 -9.87
N MET A 83 -24.33 1.88 -9.22
CA MET A 83 -23.08 2.54 -9.63
C MET A 83 -22.15 1.64 -10.44
N VAL A 84 -22.51 0.38 -10.66
CA VAL A 84 -21.76 -0.57 -11.47
C VAL A 84 -21.65 -0.01 -12.90
N GLY A 85 -20.42 0.29 -13.33
CA GLY A 85 -20.13 0.86 -14.68
C GLY A 85 -19.99 2.38 -14.73
N LYS A 86 -20.26 3.12 -13.65
CA LYS A 86 -20.03 4.57 -13.58
C LYS A 86 -18.83 4.88 -12.71
N LYS A 87 -17.73 5.33 -13.31
CA LYS A 87 -16.45 5.72 -12.69
C LYS A 87 -15.79 4.65 -11.80
N LYS A 88 -14.57 4.27 -12.12
CA LYS A 88 -13.69 3.52 -11.19
C LYS A 88 -13.65 4.28 -9.87
N GLY A 89 -14.12 3.64 -8.81
CA GLY A 89 -14.09 4.24 -7.50
C GLY A 89 -12.65 4.42 -7.03
N ASN A 90 -12.30 5.63 -6.68
CA ASN A 90 -10.99 5.98 -6.16
C ASN A 90 -10.88 5.49 -4.71
N VAL A 91 -9.91 4.61 -4.40
CA VAL A 91 -9.70 4.07 -3.05
C VAL A 91 -8.96 5.03 -2.11
N ASP A 92 -8.47 6.16 -2.62
CA ASP A 92 -7.74 7.16 -1.84
C ASP A 92 -8.58 7.72 -0.67
N SER A 93 -9.85 8.04 -0.94
CA SER A 93 -10.78 8.50 0.09
C SER A 93 -11.00 7.43 1.16
N ASP A 94 -11.11 6.17 0.76
CA ASP A 94 -11.33 5.06 1.69
C ASP A 94 -10.10 4.83 2.57
N ILE A 95 -8.90 4.83 1.98
CA ILE A 95 -7.64 4.73 2.73
C ILE A 95 -7.51 5.91 3.70
N THR A 96 -7.72 7.13 3.22
CA THR A 96 -7.65 8.34 4.05
C THR A 96 -8.62 8.23 5.22
N PHE A 97 -9.87 7.84 4.97
CA PHE A 97 -10.87 7.65 6.04
C PHE A 97 -10.44 6.59 7.05
N HIS A 98 -9.93 5.45 6.59
CA HIS A 98 -9.48 4.38 7.48
C HIS A 98 -8.32 4.81 8.37
N VAL A 99 -7.35 5.55 7.83
CA VAL A 99 -6.24 6.12 8.62
C VAL A 99 -6.78 7.08 9.66
N MET A 100 -7.60 8.06 9.25
CA MET A 100 -8.16 9.07 10.15
C MET A 100 -9.03 8.46 11.25
N LYS A 101 -9.83 7.43 10.91
CA LYS A 101 -10.65 6.69 11.88
C LYS A 101 -9.79 6.02 12.95
N LYS A 102 -8.66 5.42 12.57
CA LYS A 102 -7.72 4.79 13.51
C LYS A 102 -7.05 5.82 14.41
N MET A 103 -6.63 6.96 13.84
CA MET A 103 -6.08 8.10 14.58
C MET A 103 -7.11 8.64 15.61
N TYR A 104 -8.34 8.87 15.17
CA TYR A 104 -9.41 9.35 16.03
C TYR A 104 -9.75 8.40 17.16
N LYS A 105 -9.79 7.08 16.87
CA LYS A 105 -10.05 6.04 17.87
C LYS A 105 -8.85 5.75 18.78
N LYS A 106 -7.73 6.39 18.54
CA LYS A 106 -6.48 6.17 19.28
C LYS A 106 -6.08 4.68 19.30
N GLU A 107 -6.24 3.99 18.15
CA GLU A 107 -5.81 2.61 18.01
C GLU A 107 -4.29 2.50 18.24
N ASP A 108 -3.87 1.38 18.80
CA ASP A 108 -2.48 1.13 19.14
C ASP A 108 -1.66 0.79 17.89
N PHE A 109 -0.87 1.73 17.43
CA PHE A 109 0.16 1.61 16.39
C PHE A 109 1.10 2.80 16.49
N GLU A 110 2.33 2.67 16.03
CA GLU A 110 3.28 3.79 16.06
C GLU A 110 3.10 4.72 14.86
N ASN A 111 3.39 4.22 13.68
CA ASN A 111 3.34 5.03 12.45
C ASN A 111 2.59 4.35 11.33
N VAL A 112 2.22 5.16 10.36
CA VAL A 112 1.60 4.73 9.11
C VAL A 112 2.65 4.61 8.01
N ILE A 113 2.57 3.51 7.23
CA ILE A 113 3.25 3.32 5.97
C ILE A 113 2.20 3.32 4.86
N LEU A 114 2.42 4.08 3.81
CA LEU A 114 1.56 4.14 2.65
C LEU A 114 2.26 3.55 1.44
N VAL A 115 1.59 2.68 0.69
CA VAL A 115 2.09 2.13 -0.57
C VAL A 115 1.27 2.69 -1.71
N SER A 116 1.76 3.76 -2.30
CA SER A 116 1.18 4.46 -3.44
C SER A 116 2.16 5.51 -3.97
N GLY A 117 2.00 5.91 -5.22
CA GLY A 117 2.66 7.08 -5.82
C GLY A 117 1.68 8.22 -6.14
N ASP A 118 0.40 8.05 -5.77
CA ASP A 118 -0.65 9.00 -6.10
C ASP A 118 -0.56 10.27 -5.24
N GLY A 119 -0.63 11.43 -5.91
CA GLY A 119 -0.60 12.74 -5.25
C GLY A 119 -1.81 13.06 -4.40
N ASP A 120 -2.93 12.34 -4.58
CA ASP A 120 -4.15 12.56 -3.81
C ASP A 120 -3.97 12.27 -2.31
N TYR A 121 -2.94 11.49 -1.96
CA TYR A 121 -2.55 11.25 -0.55
C TYR A 121 -1.68 12.35 0.06
N LYS A 122 -1.29 13.40 -0.69
CA LYS A 122 -0.33 14.39 -0.19
C LYS A 122 -0.79 15.08 1.10
N LEU A 123 -2.06 15.44 1.19
CA LEU A 123 -2.61 16.05 2.40
C LEU A 123 -2.59 15.11 3.61
N LEU A 124 -2.88 13.82 3.39
CA LEU A 124 -2.79 12.80 4.44
C LEU A 124 -1.35 12.63 4.91
N VAL A 125 -0.40 12.55 3.99
CA VAL A 125 1.04 12.43 4.31
C VAL A 125 1.53 13.62 5.12
N ASP A 126 1.20 14.84 4.71
CA ASP A 126 1.59 16.06 5.43
C ASP A 126 1.01 16.08 6.85
N PHE A 127 -0.26 15.76 7.00
CA PHE A 127 -0.93 15.66 8.30
C PHE A 127 -0.25 14.62 9.20
N LEU A 128 0.05 13.42 8.67
CA LEU A 128 0.69 12.37 9.45
C LEU A 128 2.12 12.73 9.87
N ILE A 129 2.85 13.48 9.05
CA ILE A 129 4.18 13.99 9.39
C ILE A 129 4.07 15.02 10.53
N GLU A 130 3.12 15.95 10.44
CA GLU A 130 2.84 16.94 11.47
C GLU A 130 2.49 16.30 12.82
N GLU A 131 1.67 15.25 12.79
CA GLU A 131 1.27 14.47 13.97
C GLU A 131 2.35 13.49 14.45
N LYS A 132 3.50 13.40 13.77
CA LYS A 132 4.57 12.43 14.05
C LYS A 132 4.10 10.98 14.05
N ARG A 133 3.21 10.67 13.12
CA ARG A 133 2.58 9.35 12.92
C ARG A 133 2.83 8.79 11.51
N PHE A 134 3.86 9.28 10.82
CA PHE A 134 4.22 8.86 9.47
C PHE A 134 5.61 8.24 9.44
N ALA A 135 5.71 6.99 8.96
CA ALA A 135 7.00 6.35 8.74
C ALA A 135 7.52 6.57 7.32
N LYS A 136 6.77 6.09 6.33
CA LYS A 136 7.18 6.16 4.92
C LYS A 136 6.01 6.08 3.94
N ILE A 137 6.24 6.65 2.75
CA ILE A 137 5.53 6.29 1.53
C ILE A 137 6.44 5.42 0.65
N LEU A 138 5.92 4.31 0.15
CA LEU A 138 6.61 3.38 -0.75
C LEU A 138 6.04 3.55 -2.14
N PHE A 139 6.83 4.11 -3.05
CA PHE A 139 6.42 4.29 -4.44
C PHE A 139 6.54 2.98 -5.20
N PRO A 140 5.47 2.47 -5.83
CA PRO A 140 5.55 1.29 -6.71
C PRO A 140 6.49 1.50 -7.90
N ASP A 141 6.48 2.72 -8.45
CA ASP A 141 7.37 3.19 -9.52
C ASP A 141 7.78 4.63 -9.25
N ARG A 142 9.08 4.85 -9.05
CA ARG A 142 9.63 6.18 -8.75
C ARG A 142 9.33 7.22 -9.85
N ASN A 143 9.36 6.78 -11.10
CA ASN A 143 9.17 7.68 -12.24
C ASN A 143 7.71 8.13 -12.40
N ARG A 144 6.77 7.38 -11.82
CA ARG A 144 5.33 7.66 -11.85
C ARG A 144 4.80 8.28 -10.56
N ALA A 145 5.66 8.43 -9.55
CA ALA A 145 5.28 9.11 -8.32
C ALA A 145 4.94 10.58 -8.60
N SER A 146 3.92 11.08 -7.93
CA SER A 146 3.46 12.46 -8.09
C SER A 146 4.58 13.46 -7.79
N SER A 147 4.63 14.51 -8.60
CA SER A 147 5.57 15.64 -8.38
C SER A 147 5.33 16.37 -7.05
N LEU A 148 4.17 16.19 -6.44
CA LEU A 148 3.86 16.74 -5.12
C LEU A 148 4.79 16.21 -4.02
N TYR A 149 5.40 15.03 -4.23
CA TYR A 149 6.36 14.45 -3.29
C TYR A 149 7.81 14.89 -3.49
N LYS A 150 8.11 15.75 -4.47
CA LYS A 150 9.49 16.22 -4.76
C LYS A 150 10.16 16.89 -3.57
N LYS A 151 9.38 17.53 -2.69
CA LYS A 151 9.88 18.20 -1.49
C LYS A 151 9.89 17.31 -0.24
N LEU A 152 9.44 16.06 -0.38
CA LEU A 152 9.45 15.11 0.72
C LEU A 152 10.90 14.71 1.01
N GLY A 153 11.30 14.79 2.29
CA GLY A 153 12.66 14.44 2.71
C GLY A 153 12.94 12.93 2.51
N ALA A 154 14.19 12.61 2.21
CA ALA A 154 14.63 11.23 1.97
C ALA A 154 14.23 10.22 3.06
N PRO A 155 14.14 10.55 4.36
CA PRO A 155 13.67 9.61 5.37
C PRO A 155 12.23 9.15 5.19
N TYR A 156 11.41 9.89 4.46
CA TYR A 156 9.97 9.66 4.34
C TYR A 156 9.54 8.85 3.12
N PHE A 157 10.44 8.46 2.24
CA PHE A 157 10.06 7.63 1.09
C PHE A 157 11.12 6.58 0.74
N ASP A 158 10.66 5.49 0.13
CA ASP A 158 11.45 4.50 -0.59
C ASP A 158 10.74 4.14 -1.89
N SER A 159 11.44 3.50 -2.82
CA SER A 159 10.89 3.09 -4.10
C SER A 159 11.02 1.59 -4.27
N LEU A 160 9.90 0.90 -4.50
CA LEU A 160 9.86 -0.57 -4.61
C LEU A 160 10.60 -1.08 -5.85
N ASP A 161 10.74 -0.26 -6.88
CA ASP A 161 11.42 -0.57 -8.13
C ASP A 161 12.95 -0.37 -8.07
N THR A 162 13.51 0.03 -6.92
CA THR A 162 14.96 0.00 -6.73
C THR A 162 15.49 -1.43 -6.79
N PRO A 163 16.68 -1.68 -7.39
CA PRO A 163 17.19 -3.04 -7.59
C PRO A 163 17.18 -3.91 -6.34
N ASP A 164 17.60 -3.35 -5.20
CA ASP A 164 17.72 -4.09 -3.94
C ASP A 164 16.36 -4.49 -3.35
N ILE A 165 15.38 -3.58 -3.40
CA ILE A 165 14.03 -3.86 -2.90
C ILE A 165 13.31 -4.79 -3.85
N LYS A 166 13.35 -4.47 -5.15
CA LYS A 166 12.73 -5.27 -6.19
C LYS A 166 13.18 -6.73 -6.14
N ALA A 167 14.50 -7.01 -5.99
CA ALA A 167 15.02 -8.36 -5.88
C ALA A 167 14.44 -9.15 -4.70
N LYS A 168 14.10 -8.47 -3.60
CA LYS A 168 13.54 -9.11 -2.40
C LYS A 168 12.06 -9.47 -2.54
N ILE A 169 11.30 -8.69 -3.32
CA ILE A 169 9.85 -8.79 -3.39
C ILE A 169 9.30 -9.23 -4.75
N THR A 170 10.17 -9.51 -5.73
CA THR A 170 9.75 -10.02 -7.04
C THR A 170 9.43 -11.51 -6.96
N ALA A 171 8.38 -11.94 -7.68
CA ALA A 171 8.07 -13.34 -7.88
C ALA A 171 9.24 -14.05 -8.56
N MET A 172 9.68 -15.20 -8.04
CA MET A 172 10.65 -16.02 -8.73
C MET A 172 10.01 -16.56 -10.00
N LYS A 173 10.65 -16.36 -11.15
CA LYS A 173 10.26 -17.08 -12.37
C LYS A 173 10.30 -18.55 -12.06
N LYS A 174 9.16 -19.26 -12.16
CA LYS A 174 9.17 -20.72 -12.16
C LYS A 174 10.09 -21.14 -13.30
N ALA A 175 11.10 -21.95 -13.00
CA ALA A 175 11.90 -22.58 -14.03
C ALA A 175 10.98 -23.39 -14.97
N PRO A 176 11.24 -23.42 -16.29
CA PRO A 176 10.44 -24.14 -17.25
C PRO A 176 10.41 -25.64 -16.96
#